data_3e287d0d629e246b680df8a5d9a1e25d
#
_entry.id   3e287d0d629e246b680df8a5d9a1e25d
#
_cell.length_a   1.000
_cell.length_b   1.000
_cell.length_c   1.000
_cell.angle_alpha   90.00
_cell.angle_beta   90.00
_cell.angle_gamma   90.00
#
_symmetry.space_group_name_H-M   'P 1'
#
loop_
_entity.id
_entity.type
_entity.pdbx_description
1 polymer ?
#
loop_
_entity_poly.entity_id
_entity_poly.type
_entity_poly.pdbx_seq_one_letter_code
_entity_poly.pdbx_strand_id
1 'polypeptide(L)'
;MFNQRKVNISFDDGFRDIYTNAFPIFKKYNIPFTIYLTTDFPDGEADLWWIQLEKHSFSEKDFEDKLKLIFDSGRPMAEEMHRLTKTAIDYDICINEALSWNEIKEMIESGLCTIGSHTVSHSGLTRISDEECRRELFLSKERIENELLVKVEHFSYPHSMMNANVQSVVMGSGYKTAVLGYGGKVRVGDDMFGLKRKYIIQD
;
A
#
# COMPACT_ATOMS: atom_id res chain seq x y z
N MET A 1 5.27 26.50 -25.48
CA MET A 1 4.54 25.92 -24.32
C MET A 1 5.57 25.32 -23.39
N PHE A 2 5.73 25.86 -22.19
CA PHE A 2 6.60 25.26 -21.19
C PHE A 2 5.98 23.94 -20.75
N ASN A 3 6.73 22.86 -20.92
CA ASN A 3 6.33 21.51 -20.49
C ASN A 3 6.41 21.49 -18.96
N GLN A 4 5.31 21.86 -18.28
CA GLN A 4 5.25 21.84 -16.82
C GLN A 4 5.36 20.37 -16.36
N ARG A 5 6.46 20.05 -15.72
CA ARG A 5 6.62 18.76 -15.04
C ARG A 5 5.67 18.75 -13.84
N LYS A 6 4.74 17.81 -13.83
CA LYS A 6 3.87 17.57 -12.67
C LYS A 6 4.50 16.49 -11.81
N VAL A 7 4.41 16.65 -10.51
CA VAL A 7 4.80 15.66 -9.51
C VAL A 7 3.54 15.30 -8.74
N ASN A 8 3.30 14.02 -8.58
CA ASN A 8 2.30 13.48 -7.66
C ASN A 8 3.07 12.81 -6.53
N ILE A 9 2.73 13.12 -5.28
CA ILE A 9 3.28 12.48 -4.10
C ILE A 9 2.27 11.45 -3.63
N SER A 10 2.73 10.25 -3.34
CA SER A 10 1.87 9.19 -2.86
C SER A 10 2.55 8.36 -1.78
N PHE A 11 1.74 7.83 -0.88
CA PHE A 11 2.10 6.90 0.17
C PHE A 11 1.30 5.62 0.00
N ASP A 12 1.88 4.50 0.38
CA ASP A 12 1.20 3.21 0.44
C ASP A 12 0.87 2.84 1.89
N ASP A 13 0.14 1.76 2.08
CA ASP A 13 -0.21 1.09 3.32
C ASP A 13 -1.22 1.86 4.19
N GLY A 14 -0.87 2.99 4.71
CA GLY A 14 -1.69 3.76 5.65
C GLY A 14 -1.05 3.88 7.03
N PHE A 15 0.27 4.10 7.10
CA PHE A 15 0.97 4.36 8.35
C PHE A 15 0.62 5.72 8.95
N ARG A 16 0.52 5.78 10.28
CA ARG A 16 0.12 6.99 11.04
C ARG A 16 1.11 8.14 10.91
N ASP A 17 2.36 7.88 10.59
CA ASP A 17 3.37 8.91 10.35
C ASP A 17 3.03 9.83 9.16
N ILE A 18 2.21 9.35 8.21
CA ILE A 18 1.64 10.19 7.15
C ILE A 18 0.81 11.32 7.76
N TYR A 19 -0.02 11.04 8.78
CA TYR A 19 -0.83 12.03 9.46
C TYR A 19 -0.02 12.93 10.39
N THR A 20 0.87 12.33 11.19
CA THR A 20 1.60 13.06 12.23
C THR A 20 2.76 13.89 11.68
N ASN A 21 3.42 13.43 10.62
CA ASN A 21 4.64 14.04 10.09
C ASN A 21 4.44 14.70 8.72
N ALA A 22 3.85 13.98 7.75
CA ALA A 22 3.74 14.48 6.38
C ALA A 22 2.55 15.47 6.20
N PHE A 23 1.38 15.15 6.73
CA PHE A 23 0.18 15.96 6.53
C PHE A 23 0.29 17.41 7.02
N PRO A 24 0.86 17.73 8.20
CA PRO A 24 1.07 19.12 8.62
C PRO A 24 1.92 19.92 7.62
N ILE A 25 2.91 19.31 7.01
CA ILE A 25 3.77 19.92 6.00
C ILE A 25 2.97 20.16 4.72
N PHE A 26 2.21 19.17 4.25
CA PHE A 26 1.40 19.31 3.05
C PHE A 26 0.30 20.34 3.20
N LYS A 27 -0.35 20.40 4.38
CA LYS A 27 -1.34 21.43 4.72
C LYS A 27 -0.71 22.82 4.69
N LYS A 28 0.49 22.99 5.30
CA LYS A 28 1.20 24.27 5.33
C LYS A 28 1.56 24.79 3.92
N TYR A 29 1.95 23.90 3.01
CA TYR A 29 2.39 24.28 1.68
C TYR A 29 1.33 24.05 0.59
N ASN A 30 0.12 23.64 0.96
CA ASN A 30 -0.99 23.33 0.05
C ASN A 30 -0.59 22.31 -1.03
N ILE A 31 0.06 21.22 -0.62
CA ILE A 31 0.57 20.16 -1.51
C ILE A 31 -0.44 19.01 -1.55
N PRO A 32 -1.05 18.69 -2.71
CA PRO A 32 -1.90 17.52 -2.84
C PRO A 32 -1.09 16.22 -2.82
N PHE A 33 -1.68 15.16 -2.27
CA PHE A 33 -1.07 13.84 -2.17
C PHE A 33 -2.11 12.73 -2.28
N THR A 34 -1.64 11.50 -2.46
CA THR A 34 -2.48 10.31 -2.54
C THR A 34 -2.03 9.30 -1.49
N ILE A 35 -2.98 8.65 -0.80
CA ILE A 35 -2.71 7.46 0.01
C ILE A 35 -3.36 6.26 -0.66
N TYR A 36 -2.59 5.22 -0.92
CA TYR A 36 -3.11 3.91 -1.31
C TYR A 36 -3.26 3.07 -0.03
N LEU A 37 -4.49 2.92 0.41
CA LEU A 37 -4.83 2.40 1.73
C LEU A 37 -5.06 0.89 1.70
N THR A 38 -4.38 0.16 2.59
CA THR A 38 -4.69 -1.21 2.99
C THR A 38 -5.75 -1.14 4.09
N THR A 39 -6.92 -1.75 3.88
CA THR A 39 -8.06 -1.52 4.80
C THR A 39 -7.92 -2.18 6.16
N ASP A 40 -7.14 -3.26 6.28
CA ASP A 40 -6.83 -3.89 7.56
C ASP A 40 -6.02 -2.97 8.50
N PHE A 41 -5.35 -1.91 7.96
CA PHE A 41 -4.61 -0.94 8.76
C PHE A 41 -5.54 -0.16 9.70
N PRO A 42 -6.51 0.65 9.20
CA PRO A 42 -7.41 1.39 10.09
C PRO A 42 -8.39 0.50 10.84
N ASP A 43 -8.58 -0.75 10.45
CA ASP A 43 -9.38 -1.74 11.17
C ASP A 43 -8.58 -2.42 12.31
N GLY A 44 -7.25 -2.24 12.36
CA GLY A 44 -6.36 -2.81 13.37
C GLY A 44 -6.07 -4.31 13.15
N GLU A 45 -6.32 -4.81 11.95
CA GLU A 45 -6.24 -6.24 11.59
C GLU A 45 -5.01 -6.58 10.72
N ALA A 46 -4.22 -5.57 10.30
CA ALA A 46 -3.03 -5.81 9.49
C ALA A 46 -1.95 -6.56 10.28
N ASP A 47 -1.38 -7.58 9.68
CA ASP A 47 -0.37 -8.42 10.33
C ASP A 47 1.00 -7.76 10.48
N LEU A 48 1.31 -6.74 9.69
CA LEU A 48 2.57 -6.00 9.69
C LEU A 48 3.81 -6.91 9.84
N TRP A 49 3.78 -8.06 9.19
CA TRP A 49 4.78 -9.13 9.33
C TRP A 49 6.22 -8.65 9.10
N TRP A 50 6.43 -7.65 8.24
CA TRP A 50 7.77 -7.11 7.95
C TRP A 50 8.33 -6.29 9.11
N ILE A 51 7.51 -5.52 9.85
CA ILE A 51 7.93 -4.81 11.06
C ILE A 51 8.28 -5.82 12.14
N GLN A 52 7.49 -6.87 12.28
CA GLN A 52 7.76 -7.93 13.24
C GLN A 52 9.02 -8.71 12.87
N LEU A 53 9.24 -8.98 11.57
CA LEU A 53 10.46 -9.60 11.09
C LEU A 53 11.69 -8.77 11.46
N GLU A 54 11.63 -7.44 11.27
CA GLU A 54 12.71 -6.52 11.63
C GLU A 54 13.03 -6.58 13.13
N LYS A 55 11.99 -6.50 13.98
CA LYS A 55 12.13 -6.62 15.44
C LYS A 55 12.76 -7.95 15.90
N HIS A 56 12.56 -9.02 15.15
CA HIS A 56 13.08 -10.35 15.44
C HIS A 56 14.32 -10.74 14.63
N SER A 57 14.97 -9.75 14.02
CA SER A 57 16.23 -9.93 13.29
C SER A 57 17.40 -9.39 14.11
N PHE A 58 18.49 -10.15 14.12
CA PHE A 58 19.68 -9.84 14.93
C PHE A 58 20.56 -8.77 14.28
N SER A 59 20.41 -8.53 12.99
CA SER A 59 21.14 -7.54 12.20
C SER A 59 20.40 -7.24 10.89
N GLU A 60 20.78 -6.15 10.22
CA GLU A 60 20.27 -5.80 8.88
C GLU A 60 20.44 -6.97 7.88
N LYS A 61 21.61 -7.61 7.89
CA LYS A 61 21.85 -8.77 7.05
C LYS A 61 20.94 -9.95 7.39
N ASP A 62 20.69 -10.24 8.66
CA ASP A 62 19.77 -11.30 9.07
C ASP A 62 18.32 -10.99 8.62
N PHE A 63 17.93 -9.72 8.70
CA PHE A 63 16.64 -9.25 8.17
C PHE A 63 16.54 -9.46 6.66
N GLU A 64 17.55 -9.02 5.89
CA GLU A 64 17.58 -9.17 4.43
C GLU A 64 17.55 -10.66 4.01
N ASP A 65 18.34 -11.51 4.66
CA ASP A 65 18.39 -12.95 4.39
C ASP A 65 17.02 -13.61 4.65
N LYS A 66 16.35 -13.28 5.76
CA LYS A 66 15.00 -13.76 6.08
C LYS A 66 13.95 -13.21 5.12
N LEU A 67 14.03 -11.92 4.80
CA LEU A 67 13.15 -11.27 3.85
C LEU A 67 13.21 -11.97 2.48
N LYS A 68 14.42 -12.27 2.00
CA LYS A 68 14.62 -13.03 0.77
C LYS A 68 13.96 -14.41 0.85
N LEU A 69 14.15 -15.14 1.96
CA LEU A 69 13.52 -16.47 2.14
C LEU A 69 11.99 -16.37 2.09
N ILE A 70 11.39 -15.32 2.68
CA ILE A 70 9.95 -15.10 2.63
C ILE A 70 9.50 -14.86 1.18
N PHE A 71 10.20 -14.00 0.44
CA PHE A 71 9.86 -13.73 -0.96
C PHE A 71 10.07 -14.94 -1.88
N ASP A 72 11.07 -15.77 -1.63
CA ASP A 72 11.38 -16.94 -2.45
C ASP A 72 10.49 -18.15 -2.11
N SER A 73 9.86 -18.18 -0.93
CA SER A 73 9.08 -19.34 -0.44
C SER A 73 7.81 -19.65 -1.23
N GLY A 74 7.21 -18.64 -1.86
CA GLY A 74 5.89 -18.74 -2.49
C GLY A 74 4.72 -18.90 -1.53
N ARG A 75 4.95 -18.90 -0.20
CA ARG A 75 3.92 -19.01 0.85
C ARG A 75 3.34 -17.63 1.19
N PRO A 76 2.20 -17.57 1.91
CA PRO A 76 1.75 -16.34 2.54
C PRO A 76 2.86 -15.76 3.44
N MET A 77 3.11 -14.46 3.35
CA MET A 77 4.31 -13.84 3.90
C MET A 77 4.32 -13.87 5.44
N ALA A 78 3.19 -13.59 6.07
CA ALA A 78 3.05 -13.67 7.53
C ALA A 78 3.25 -15.09 8.08
N GLU A 79 2.74 -16.10 7.37
CA GLU A 79 2.94 -17.51 7.74
C GLU A 79 4.43 -17.90 7.67
N GLU A 80 5.11 -17.48 6.61
CA GLU A 80 6.54 -17.78 6.46
C GLU A 80 7.39 -17.01 7.49
N MET A 81 7.03 -15.76 7.80
CA MET A 81 7.64 -15.00 8.88
C MET A 81 7.52 -15.76 10.21
N HIS A 82 6.30 -16.21 10.57
CA HIS A 82 6.09 -17.00 11.77
C HIS A 82 6.95 -18.29 11.77
N ARG A 83 7.06 -18.97 10.63
CA ARG A 83 7.88 -20.20 10.50
C ARG A 83 9.37 -19.92 10.78
N LEU A 84 9.87 -18.78 10.29
CA LEU A 84 11.29 -18.40 10.44
C LEU A 84 11.62 -17.88 11.85
N THR A 85 10.74 -17.08 12.42
CA THR A 85 10.98 -16.40 13.71
C THR A 85 10.44 -17.17 14.91
N LYS A 86 9.49 -18.09 14.71
CA LYS A 86 8.69 -18.77 15.74
C LYS A 86 7.86 -17.81 16.59
N THR A 87 7.57 -16.62 16.08
CA THR A 87 6.82 -15.57 16.78
C THR A 87 5.41 -15.48 16.19
N ALA A 88 4.41 -15.39 17.05
CA ALA A 88 3.03 -15.12 16.62
C ALA A 88 2.90 -13.67 16.13
N ILE A 89 1.88 -13.41 15.31
CA ILE A 89 1.56 -12.05 14.87
C ILE A 89 1.09 -11.23 16.10
N ASP A 90 1.63 -10.03 16.22
CA ASP A 90 1.28 -9.05 17.24
C ASP A 90 0.48 -7.92 16.58
N TYR A 91 -0.83 -7.97 16.69
CA TYR A 91 -1.74 -6.98 16.12
C TYR A 91 -1.75 -5.64 16.86
N ASP A 92 -1.23 -5.57 18.10
CA ASP A 92 -1.10 -4.29 18.84
C ASP A 92 -0.13 -3.34 18.13
N ILE A 93 0.82 -3.88 17.37
CA ILE A 93 1.70 -3.09 16.51
C ILE A 93 0.88 -2.34 15.44
N CYS A 94 -0.07 -3.00 14.81
CA CYS A 94 -0.92 -2.38 13.80
C CYS A 94 -1.72 -1.22 14.40
N ILE A 95 -2.37 -1.41 15.53
CA ILE A 95 -3.19 -0.39 16.18
C ILE A 95 -2.37 0.89 16.47
N ASN A 96 -1.10 0.73 16.83
CA ASN A 96 -0.23 1.87 17.16
C ASN A 96 0.34 2.57 15.92
N GLU A 97 0.66 1.82 14.88
CA GLU A 97 1.36 2.33 13.69
C GLU A 97 0.41 2.73 12.55
N ALA A 98 -0.83 2.26 12.55
CA ALA A 98 -1.79 2.52 11.48
C ALA A 98 -2.57 3.83 11.66
N LEU A 99 -2.95 4.45 10.53
CA LEU A 99 -3.94 5.50 10.49
C LEU A 99 -5.30 4.98 10.97
N SER A 100 -6.01 5.79 11.74
CA SER A 100 -7.43 5.56 12.01
C SER A 100 -8.31 6.11 10.88
N TRP A 101 -9.53 5.59 10.73
CA TRP A 101 -10.52 6.14 9.80
C TRP A 101 -10.81 7.62 10.02
N ASN A 102 -10.76 8.10 11.27
CA ASN A 102 -10.98 9.52 11.59
C ASN A 102 -9.83 10.40 11.10
N GLU A 103 -8.57 10.00 11.26
CA GLU A 103 -7.41 10.71 10.74
C GLU A 103 -7.45 10.79 9.21
N ILE A 104 -7.87 9.69 8.54
CA ILE A 104 -8.05 9.67 7.08
C ILE A 104 -9.16 10.64 6.64
N LYS A 105 -10.30 10.66 7.34
CA LYS A 105 -11.40 11.61 7.07
C LYS A 105 -10.94 13.06 7.17
N GLU A 106 -10.18 13.43 8.21
CA GLU A 106 -9.63 14.79 8.34
C GLU A 106 -8.70 15.15 7.17
N MET A 107 -7.86 14.21 6.73
CA MET A 107 -6.99 14.46 5.57
C MET A 107 -7.79 14.68 4.28
N ILE A 108 -8.86 13.92 4.05
CA ILE A 108 -9.75 14.09 2.89
C ILE A 108 -10.49 15.44 2.96
N GLU A 109 -11.04 15.81 4.13
CA GLU A 109 -11.75 17.07 4.36
C GLU A 109 -10.88 18.31 4.11
N SER A 110 -9.55 18.17 4.23
CA SER A 110 -8.61 19.24 3.86
C SER A 110 -8.62 19.56 2.35
N GLY A 111 -9.18 18.69 1.52
CA GLY A 111 -9.15 18.79 0.05
C GLY A 111 -7.81 18.48 -0.59
N LEU A 112 -6.80 18.04 0.18
CA LEU A 112 -5.46 17.72 -0.32
C LEU A 112 -5.22 16.23 -0.52
N CYS A 113 -5.96 15.37 0.20
CA CYS A 113 -5.76 13.94 0.18
C CYS A 113 -6.71 13.24 -0.79
N THR A 114 -6.17 12.44 -1.69
CA THR A 114 -6.92 11.48 -2.51
C THR A 114 -6.67 10.07 -1.96
N ILE A 115 -7.72 9.25 -1.87
CA ILE A 115 -7.58 7.86 -1.44
C ILE A 115 -7.68 6.92 -2.63
N GLY A 116 -6.70 6.02 -2.74
CA GLY A 116 -6.71 4.84 -3.58
C GLY A 116 -6.74 3.58 -2.72
N SER A 117 -6.84 2.42 -3.34
CA SER A 117 -6.83 1.11 -2.66
C SER A 117 -5.46 0.44 -2.76
N HIS A 118 -5.10 -0.29 -1.70
CA HIS A 118 -3.90 -1.12 -1.62
C HIS A 118 -4.22 -2.53 -1.08
N THR A 119 -5.38 -3.07 -1.49
CA THR A 119 -5.95 -4.34 -1.02
C THR A 119 -6.54 -4.28 0.41
N VAL A 120 -7.09 -5.39 0.87
CA VAL A 120 -7.57 -5.56 2.25
C VAL A 120 -6.38 -5.82 3.18
N SER A 121 -5.61 -6.87 2.88
CA SER A 121 -4.62 -7.46 3.79
C SER A 121 -3.16 -7.23 3.36
N HIS A 122 -2.89 -6.33 2.40
CA HIS A 122 -1.56 -6.13 1.81
C HIS A 122 -0.99 -7.40 1.15
N SER A 123 -1.86 -8.27 0.63
CA SER A 123 -1.46 -9.54 -0.01
C SER A 123 -0.70 -9.34 -1.30
N GLY A 124 0.36 -10.13 -1.50
CA GLY A 124 1.07 -10.24 -2.77
C GLY A 124 0.19 -10.93 -3.83
N LEU A 125 -0.48 -10.15 -4.67
CA LEU A 125 -1.54 -10.64 -5.57
C LEU A 125 -1.13 -11.73 -6.57
N THR A 126 0.16 -11.86 -6.85
CA THR A 126 0.68 -12.97 -7.69
C THR A 126 0.84 -14.29 -6.94
N ARG A 127 0.57 -14.32 -5.64
CA ARG A 127 0.74 -15.47 -4.74
C ARG A 127 -0.58 -16.08 -4.26
N ILE A 128 -1.68 -15.45 -4.60
CA ILE A 128 -3.03 -15.88 -4.21
C ILE A 128 -3.83 -16.28 -5.47
N SER A 129 -4.93 -16.97 -5.28
CA SER A 129 -5.82 -17.36 -6.37
C SER A 129 -6.50 -16.13 -7.01
N ASP A 130 -6.98 -16.29 -8.22
CA ASP A 130 -7.74 -15.23 -8.92
C ASP A 130 -9.01 -14.84 -8.16
N GLU A 131 -9.64 -15.77 -7.47
CA GLU A 131 -10.82 -15.53 -6.65
C GLU A 131 -10.47 -14.65 -5.44
N GLU A 132 -9.41 -14.99 -4.73
CA GLU A 132 -8.90 -14.19 -3.61
C GLU A 132 -8.42 -12.80 -4.09
N CYS A 133 -7.75 -12.73 -5.25
CA CYS A 133 -7.34 -11.46 -5.84
C CYS A 133 -8.56 -10.55 -6.10
N ARG A 134 -9.64 -11.08 -6.69
CA ARG A 134 -10.88 -10.32 -6.89
C ARG A 134 -11.50 -9.88 -5.57
N ARG A 135 -11.48 -10.74 -4.56
CA ARG A 135 -12.00 -10.44 -3.22
C ARG A 135 -11.21 -9.31 -2.57
N GLU A 136 -9.89 -9.38 -2.58
CA GLU A 136 -8.99 -8.33 -2.05
C GLU A 136 -9.28 -6.96 -2.69
N LEU A 137 -9.43 -6.93 -4.01
CA LEU A 137 -9.69 -5.71 -4.76
C LEU A 137 -11.10 -5.16 -4.53
N PHE A 138 -12.11 -6.02 -4.50
CA PHE A 138 -13.50 -5.61 -4.34
C PHE A 138 -13.77 -5.13 -2.91
N LEU A 139 -13.41 -5.93 -1.90
CA LEU A 139 -13.70 -5.59 -0.50
C LEU A 139 -12.95 -4.35 -0.04
N SER A 140 -11.67 -4.17 -0.42
CA SER A 140 -10.93 -2.97 -0.06
C SER A 140 -11.55 -1.70 -0.66
N LYS A 141 -11.95 -1.77 -1.93
CA LYS A 141 -12.64 -0.65 -2.58
C LYS A 141 -13.97 -0.32 -1.91
N GLU A 142 -14.81 -1.34 -1.71
CA GLU A 142 -16.12 -1.20 -1.07
C GLU A 142 -15.98 -0.64 0.36
N ARG A 143 -15.03 -1.16 1.14
CA ARG A 143 -14.76 -0.70 2.51
C ARG A 143 -14.38 0.78 2.56
N ILE A 144 -13.45 1.21 1.70
CA ILE A 144 -13.01 2.60 1.62
C ILE A 144 -14.17 3.51 1.18
N GLU A 145 -14.90 3.12 0.14
CA GLU A 145 -16.02 3.92 -0.39
C GLU A 145 -17.14 4.09 0.63
N ASN A 146 -17.46 3.04 1.41
CA ASN A 146 -18.48 3.08 2.45
C ASN A 146 -18.06 3.92 3.67
N GLU A 147 -16.81 3.78 4.14
CA GLU A 147 -16.33 4.51 5.33
C GLU A 147 -16.09 5.99 5.08
N LEU A 148 -15.58 6.32 3.90
CA LEU A 148 -15.11 7.67 3.59
C LEU A 148 -16.06 8.45 2.68
N LEU A 149 -17.10 7.82 2.13
CA LEU A 149 -18.05 8.39 1.18
C LEU A 149 -17.36 9.04 -0.04
N VAL A 150 -16.26 8.44 -0.48
CA VAL A 150 -15.49 8.87 -1.65
C VAL A 150 -15.52 7.80 -2.73
N LYS A 151 -15.15 8.16 -3.96
CA LYS A 151 -14.98 7.19 -5.05
C LYS A 151 -13.52 6.77 -5.15
N VAL A 152 -13.26 5.46 -5.10
CA VAL A 152 -11.92 4.89 -5.25
C VAL A 152 -11.66 4.51 -6.71
N GLU A 153 -10.79 5.27 -7.36
CA GLU A 153 -10.49 5.11 -8.79
C GLU A 153 -9.05 4.63 -9.07
N HIS A 154 -8.21 4.58 -8.04
CA HIS A 154 -6.79 4.33 -8.16
C HIS A 154 -6.37 3.15 -7.28
N PHE A 155 -5.41 2.37 -7.78
CA PHE A 155 -4.89 1.19 -7.09
C PHE A 155 -3.36 1.21 -7.02
N SER A 156 -2.77 0.66 -5.97
CA SER A 156 -1.34 0.34 -5.89
C SER A 156 -1.16 -1.16 -5.66
N TYR A 157 -0.23 -1.77 -6.39
CA TYR A 157 0.07 -3.21 -6.23
C TYR A 157 0.95 -3.42 -4.99
N PRO A 158 0.49 -4.19 -3.96
CA PRO A 158 1.35 -4.56 -2.84
C PRO A 158 2.64 -5.23 -3.33
N HIS A 159 3.76 -4.85 -2.72
CA HIS A 159 5.10 -5.31 -3.09
C HIS A 159 5.47 -5.11 -4.57
N SER A 160 4.70 -4.30 -5.32
CA SER A 160 4.80 -4.19 -6.79
C SER A 160 4.63 -5.54 -7.52
N MET A 161 3.96 -6.50 -6.88
CA MET A 161 3.72 -7.83 -7.45
C MET A 161 2.58 -7.78 -8.48
N MET A 162 2.96 -7.70 -9.73
CA MET A 162 2.05 -7.64 -10.88
C MET A 162 2.50 -8.63 -11.96
N ASN A 163 1.53 -9.30 -12.56
CA ASN A 163 1.67 -10.04 -13.82
C ASN A 163 0.45 -9.74 -14.70
N ALA A 164 0.42 -10.25 -15.92
CA ALA A 164 -0.66 -9.98 -16.88
C ALA A 164 -2.04 -10.41 -16.38
N ASN A 165 -2.11 -11.50 -15.60
CA ASN A 165 -3.35 -12.00 -15.03
C ASN A 165 -3.87 -11.06 -13.93
N VAL A 166 -3.03 -10.72 -12.94
CA VAL A 166 -3.36 -9.77 -11.87
C VAL A 166 -3.77 -8.42 -12.44
N GLN A 167 -3.05 -7.91 -13.45
CA GLN A 167 -3.39 -6.67 -14.11
C GLN A 167 -4.78 -6.72 -14.76
N SER A 168 -5.11 -7.83 -15.42
CA SER A 168 -6.45 -8.04 -16.01
C SER A 168 -7.56 -8.03 -14.96
N VAL A 169 -7.31 -8.63 -13.78
CA VAL A 169 -8.26 -8.61 -12.66
C VAL A 169 -8.44 -7.18 -12.13
N VAL A 170 -7.35 -6.42 -11.94
CA VAL A 170 -7.41 -5.01 -11.50
C VAL A 170 -8.18 -4.14 -12.49
N MET A 171 -7.93 -4.30 -13.80
CA MET A 171 -8.69 -3.60 -14.84
C MET A 171 -10.19 -3.92 -14.77
N GLY A 172 -10.54 -5.19 -14.54
CA GLY A 172 -11.93 -5.64 -14.40
C GLY A 172 -12.62 -5.19 -13.12
N SER A 173 -11.88 -4.73 -12.11
CA SER A 173 -12.41 -4.28 -10.81
C SER A 173 -12.84 -2.82 -10.76
N GLY A 174 -12.83 -2.12 -11.91
CA GLY A 174 -13.37 -0.77 -12.06
C GLY A 174 -12.45 0.34 -11.54
N TYR A 175 -11.16 0.08 -11.38
CA TYR A 175 -10.15 1.12 -11.21
C TYR A 175 -9.85 1.81 -12.55
N LYS A 176 -9.38 3.04 -12.50
CA LYS A 176 -8.94 3.82 -13.68
C LYS A 176 -7.44 3.73 -13.91
N THR A 177 -6.68 3.60 -12.84
CA THR A 177 -5.23 3.49 -12.89
C THR A 177 -4.70 2.56 -11.82
N ALA A 178 -3.53 1.96 -12.08
CA ALA A 178 -2.79 1.23 -11.07
C ALA A 178 -1.30 1.55 -11.14
N VAL A 179 -0.65 1.60 -9.97
CA VAL A 179 0.73 2.02 -9.83
C VAL A 179 1.60 0.93 -9.22
N LEU A 180 2.87 0.89 -9.63
CA LEU A 180 3.94 0.12 -9.01
C LEU A 180 4.72 1.00 -8.02
N GLY A 181 5.36 0.42 -7.01
CA GLY A 181 6.18 1.15 -6.04
C GLY A 181 7.49 1.71 -6.62
N TYR A 182 7.94 1.21 -7.76
CA TYR A 182 9.22 1.57 -8.37
C TYR A 182 9.15 1.63 -9.90
N GLY A 183 10.29 1.85 -10.56
CA GLY A 183 10.44 1.78 -12.02
C GLY A 183 10.66 3.14 -12.69
N GLY A 184 10.51 4.26 -11.99
CA GLY A 184 10.90 5.58 -12.46
C GLY A 184 9.76 6.53 -12.77
N LYS A 185 9.87 7.28 -13.86
CA LYS A 185 8.93 8.36 -14.21
C LYS A 185 7.84 7.84 -15.13
N VAL A 186 6.62 8.37 -14.98
CA VAL A 186 5.52 8.19 -15.94
C VAL A 186 5.76 9.03 -17.18
N ARG A 187 5.44 8.45 -18.34
CA ARG A 187 5.53 9.08 -19.66
C ARG A 187 4.19 9.01 -20.37
N VAL A 188 3.98 9.91 -21.31
CA VAL A 188 2.79 9.85 -22.17
C VAL A 188 2.82 8.54 -22.98
N GLY A 189 1.73 7.78 -22.90
CA GLY A 189 1.59 6.48 -23.57
C GLY A 189 1.96 5.27 -22.70
N ASP A 190 2.41 5.49 -21.44
CA ASP A 190 2.60 4.40 -20.51
C ASP A 190 1.24 3.72 -20.18
N ASP A 191 1.31 2.44 -19.85
CA ASP A 191 0.16 1.67 -19.44
C ASP A 191 -0.43 2.21 -18.14
N MET A 192 -1.71 2.58 -18.16
CA MET A 192 -2.42 3.15 -17.01
C MET A 192 -2.57 2.18 -15.84
N PHE A 193 -2.41 0.88 -16.08
CA PHE A 193 -2.47 -0.16 -15.04
C PHE A 193 -1.09 -0.73 -14.66
N GLY A 194 -0.02 -0.04 -15.06
CA GLY A 194 1.36 -0.37 -14.72
C GLY A 194 2.22 0.90 -14.56
N LEU A 195 1.64 1.99 -14.05
CA LEU A 195 2.32 3.26 -13.88
C LEU A 195 3.47 3.14 -12.88
N LYS A 196 4.62 3.64 -13.28
CA LYS A 196 5.85 3.57 -12.47
C LYS A 196 5.90 4.72 -11.48
N ARG A 197 6.56 4.49 -10.35
CA ARG A 197 6.87 5.53 -9.36
C ARG A 197 8.37 5.59 -9.10
N LYS A 198 8.84 6.72 -8.60
CA LYS A 198 10.18 6.85 -8.04
C LYS A 198 10.04 6.76 -6.52
N TYR A 199 10.61 5.70 -5.95
CA TYR A 199 10.72 5.57 -4.51
C TYR A 199 11.71 6.61 -3.97
N ILE A 200 11.36 7.27 -2.87
CA ILE A 200 12.23 8.23 -2.18
C ILE A 200 12.70 7.55 -0.90
N ILE A 201 13.99 7.27 -0.83
CA ILE A 201 14.66 6.76 0.36
C ILE A 201 15.36 7.96 1.00
N GLN A 202 15.34 8.05 2.31
CA GLN A 202 16.18 8.96 3.06
C GLN A 202 17.58 8.34 3.10
N ASP A 203 18.58 9.06 2.53
CA ASP A 203 20.00 8.69 2.65
C ASP A 203 20.51 8.96 4.05
#